data_5b6c00205d2d81aeb6bda911a6bb9bb0
#
_entry.id   5b6c00205d2d81aeb6bda911a6bb9bb0
#
_cell.length_a   1.000
_cell.length_b   1.000
_cell.length_c   1.000
_cell.angle_alpha   90.00
_cell.angle_beta   90.00
_cell.angle_gamma   90.00
#
_symmetry.space_group_name_H-M   'P 1'
#
loop_
_entity.id
_entity.type
_entity.pdbx_description
1 polymer ?
#
loop_
_entity_poly.entity_id
_entity_poly.type
_entity_poly.pdbx_seq_one_letter_code
_entity_poly.pdbx_strand_id
1 'polypeptide(L)'
;MRKILTSLSSALVIFAATLSFTTVAKSAEFFTIGTGGPTGVYFQTGNAICKMLHKYATSSEHGRSKSITDKQYRCTAPSTGGSNYNIGQIAAGEFQFGVAQSDWQYHAVNGSSKWEGKQFKGLRAVFSVHNEPFQIWARKKA
;
A
#
# COMPACT_ATOMS: atom_id res chain seq x y z
N MET A 1 10.46 64.69 -9.67
CA MET A 1 9.77 63.90 -8.64
C MET A 1 8.60 63.05 -9.20
N ARG A 2 7.85 63.46 -10.20
CA ARG A 2 6.70 62.69 -10.76
C ARG A 2 7.08 61.35 -11.48
N LYS A 3 8.26 61.25 -12.10
CA LYS A 3 8.70 60.05 -12.83
C LYS A 3 9.16 58.92 -11.93
N ILE A 4 9.56 59.15 -10.68
CA ILE A 4 10.02 58.14 -9.74
C ILE A 4 8.83 57.41 -9.09
N LEU A 5 7.70 58.11 -8.86
CA LEU A 5 6.50 57.49 -8.28
C LEU A 5 5.80 56.52 -9.22
N THR A 6 5.84 56.73 -10.55
CA THR A 6 5.23 55.82 -11.53
C THR A 6 6.02 54.52 -11.70
N SER A 7 7.35 54.57 -11.50
CA SER A 7 8.22 53.37 -11.59
C SER A 7 8.03 52.43 -10.39
N LEU A 8 7.80 52.97 -9.19
CA LEU A 8 7.58 52.16 -7.99
C LEU A 8 6.22 51.45 -7.99
N SER A 9 5.18 52.03 -8.54
CA SER A 9 3.86 51.38 -8.63
C SER A 9 3.83 50.24 -9.61
N SER A 10 4.57 50.32 -10.74
CA SER A 10 4.67 49.22 -11.71
C SER A 10 5.43 48.02 -11.18
N ALA A 11 6.48 48.22 -10.39
CA ALA A 11 7.25 47.16 -9.76
C ALA A 11 6.43 46.38 -8.69
N LEU A 12 5.58 47.09 -7.96
CA LEU A 12 4.73 46.51 -6.91
C LEU A 12 3.62 45.60 -7.50
N VAL A 13 3.05 45.98 -8.65
CA VAL A 13 2.01 45.19 -9.33
C VAL A 13 2.57 43.89 -9.92
N ILE A 14 3.81 43.90 -10.44
CA ILE A 14 4.46 42.69 -10.99
C ILE A 14 4.83 41.70 -9.86
N PHE A 15 5.22 42.21 -8.69
CA PHE A 15 5.55 41.35 -7.55
C PHE A 15 4.31 40.69 -6.94
N ALA A 16 3.15 41.34 -6.95
CA ALA A 16 1.90 40.78 -6.47
C ALA A 16 1.33 39.67 -7.39
N ALA A 17 1.63 39.67 -8.70
CA ALA A 17 1.14 38.70 -9.66
C ALA A 17 1.89 37.35 -9.61
N THR A 18 3.09 37.30 -9.02
CA THR A 18 3.89 36.07 -8.94
C THR A 18 3.56 35.17 -7.74
N LEU A 19 2.74 35.63 -6.80
CA LEU A 19 2.41 34.92 -5.57
C LEU A 19 1.20 33.96 -5.66
N SER A 20 0.57 33.81 -6.84
CA SER A 20 -0.76 33.15 -6.95
C SER A 20 -0.76 31.73 -7.50
N PHE A 21 0.37 31.05 -7.67
CA PHE A 21 0.40 29.67 -8.13
C PHE A 21 1.01 28.71 -7.11
N THR A 22 0.41 28.63 -5.93
CA THR A 22 0.62 27.45 -5.08
C THR A 22 -0.33 26.35 -5.58
N THR A 23 0.10 25.58 -6.57
CA THR A 23 -0.54 24.31 -6.86
C THR A 23 -0.29 23.39 -5.66
N VAL A 24 -1.32 23.12 -4.88
CA VAL A 24 -1.27 22.12 -3.82
C VAL A 24 -1.03 20.77 -4.52
N ALA A 25 0.20 20.29 -4.50
CA ALA A 25 0.54 18.98 -5.00
C ALA A 25 -0.23 17.95 -4.16
N LYS A 26 -1.17 17.23 -4.79
CA LYS A 26 -1.95 16.18 -4.15
C LYS A 26 -0.99 15.04 -3.79
N SER A 27 -0.74 14.82 -2.50
CA SER A 27 0.13 13.77 -1.99
C SER A 27 -0.46 12.40 -2.31
N ALA A 28 0.33 11.53 -2.95
CA ALA A 28 -0.04 10.13 -3.11
C ALA A 28 0.20 9.37 -1.81
N GLU A 29 -0.73 8.49 -1.45
CA GLU A 29 -0.60 7.58 -0.32
C GLU A 29 -0.03 6.25 -0.82
N PHE A 30 1.12 5.86 -0.29
CA PHE A 30 1.83 4.64 -0.67
C PHE A 30 1.51 3.53 0.31
N PHE A 31 1.30 2.32 -0.20
CA PHE A 31 1.22 1.15 0.65
C PHE A 31 1.79 -0.09 -0.04
N THR A 32 2.23 -1.02 0.80
CA THR A 32 2.88 -2.25 0.38
C THR A 32 2.06 -3.46 0.82
N ILE A 33 1.91 -4.43 -0.10
CA ILE A 33 1.34 -5.75 0.18
C ILE A 33 2.47 -6.77 0.17
N GLY A 34 2.90 -7.29 1.31
CA GLY A 34 3.86 -8.38 1.38
C GLY A 34 3.31 -9.64 0.72
N THR A 35 4.10 -10.34 -0.09
CA THR A 35 3.63 -11.48 -0.88
C THR A 35 4.41 -12.77 -0.55
N GLY A 36 5.01 -13.42 -1.54
CA GLY A 36 5.82 -14.62 -1.44
C GLY A 36 6.83 -14.70 -2.58
N GLY A 37 7.32 -15.87 -2.88
CA GLY A 37 8.23 -16.08 -4.02
C GLY A 37 7.57 -15.66 -5.35
N PRO A 38 8.37 -15.23 -6.35
CA PRO A 38 7.86 -14.60 -7.58
C PRO A 38 7.02 -15.56 -8.45
N THR A 39 7.19 -16.86 -8.31
CA THR A 39 6.41 -17.89 -8.98
C THR A 39 5.18 -18.34 -8.19
N GLY A 40 5.03 -17.87 -6.95
CA GLY A 40 3.97 -18.29 -6.04
C GLY A 40 2.67 -17.52 -6.23
N VAL A 41 1.57 -18.12 -5.72
CA VAL A 41 0.23 -17.52 -5.78
C VAL A 41 0.15 -16.20 -5.05
N TYR A 42 0.82 -16.04 -3.92
CA TYR A 42 0.82 -14.80 -3.15
C TYR A 42 1.34 -13.61 -3.96
N PHE A 43 2.43 -13.82 -4.72
CA PHE A 43 2.99 -12.78 -5.58
C PHE A 43 2.01 -12.37 -6.68
N GLN A 44 1.38 -13.34 -7.34
CA GLN A 44 0.37 -13.09 -8.38
C GLN A 44 -0.85 -12.35 -7.80
N THR A 45 -1.33 -12.78 -6.64
CA THR A 45 -2.46 -12.16 -5.94
C THR A 45 -2.18 -10.71 -5.55
N GLY A 46 -1.06 -10.43 -4.89
CA GLY A 46 -0.70 -9.07 -4.48
C GLY A 46 -0.57 -8.12 -5.68
N ASN A 47 0.07 -8.60 -6.76
CA ASN A 47 0.19 -7.81 -7.99
C ASN A 47 -1.16 -7.58 -8.68
N ALA A 48 -2.07 -8.56 -8.67
CA ALA A 48 -3.42 -8.40 -9.21
C ALA A 48 -4.21 -7.34 -8.43
N ILE A 49 -4.14 -7.36 -7.09
CA ILE A 49 -4.77 -6.34 -6.23
C ILE A 49 -4.22 -4.95 -6.55
N CYS A 50 -2.89 -4.79 -6.62
CA CYS A 50 -2.27 -3.51 -6.96
C CYS A 50 -2.69 -3.00 -8.35
N LYS A 51 -2.75 -3.89 -9.36
CA LYS A 51 -3.24 -3.54 -10.71
C LYS A 51 -4.70 -3.06 -10.68
N MET A 52 -5.56 -3.74 -9.95
CA MET A 52 -6.96 -3.31 -9.79
C MET A 52 -7.06 -1.94 -9.14
N LEU A 53 -6.35 -1.72 -8.04
CA LEU A 53 -6.35 -0.42 -7.35
C LEU A 53 -5.86 0.71 -8.24
N HIS A 54 -4.77 0.50 -9.00
CA HIS A 54 -4.27 1.50 -9.95
C HIS A 54 -5.28 1.79 -11.06
N LYS A 55 -5.94 0.75 -11.59
CA LYS A 55 -6.98 0.90 -12.62
C LYS A 55 -8.17 1.71 -12.10
N TYR A 56 -8.66 1.41 -10.91
CA TYR A 56 -9.80 2.13 -10.33
C TYR A 56 -9.46 3.53 -9.84
N ALA A 57 -8.21 3.76 -9.43
CA ALA A 57 -7.76 5.10 -9.04
C ALA A 57 -7.65 6.06 -10.25
N THR A 58 -7.46 5.53 -11.47
CA THR A 58 -7.31 6.32 -12.71
C THR A 58 -8.57 6.38 -13.56
N SER A 59 -9.54 5.48 -13.36
CA SER A 59 -10.77 5.43 -14.18
C SER A 59 -11.85 6.37 -13.65
N SER A 60 -11.89 7.57 -14.18
CA SER A 60 -13.08 8.46 -14.10
C SER A 60 -14.26 7.98 -15.00
N GLU A 61 -14.10 6.84 -15.68
CA GLU A 61 -14.98 6.41 -16.78
C GLU A 61 -16.25 5.64 -16.40
N HIS A 62 -16.40 5.27 -15.13
CA HIS A 62 -17.59 4.52 -14.75
C HIS A 62 -18.52 5.33 -13.87
N GLY A 63 -19.04 6.47 -14.27
CA GLY A 63 -20.21 7.17 -13.72
C GLY A 63 -20.70 6.81 -12.29
N ARG A 64 -19.95 6.01 -11.59
CA ARG A 64 -20.19 5.46 -10.25
C ARG A 64 -19.05 5.85 -9.34
N SER A 65 -19.36 6.82 -8.53
CA SER A 65 -18.58 7.25 -7.38
C SER A 65 -17.37 8.12 -7.70
N LYS A 66 -17.59 9.41 -7.59
CA LYS A 66 -16.62 10.33 -7.00
C LYS A 66 -15.79 9.51 -6.01
N SER A 67 -14.49 9.35 -6.26
CA SER A 67 -13.57 8.60 -5.38
C SER A 67 -13.96 8.87 -3.94
N ILE A 68 -14.18 7.82 -3.15
CA ILE A 68 -14.56 7.94 -1.72
C ILE A 68 -13.52 8.77 -0.96
N THR A 69 -12.33 8.89 -1.53
CA THR A 69 -11.28 9.77 -1.04
C THR A 69 -10.61 10.46 -2.22
N ASP A 70 -10.38 11.74 -2.12
CA ASP A 70 -9.56 12.51 -3.07
C ASP A 70 -8.07 12.10 -3.09
N LYS A 71 -7.71 10.98 -2.49
CA LYS A 71 -6.34 10.48 -2.37
C LYS A 71 -5.95 9.61 -3.55
N GLN A 72 -4.76 9.82 -4.09
CA GLN A 72 -4.14 8.88 -5.02
C GLN A 72 -3.44 7.78 -4.23
N TYR A 73 -3.76 6.52 -4.52
CA TYR A 73 -3.08 5.38 -3.91
C TYR A 73 -2.01 4.83 -4.86
N ARG A 74 -0.84 4.52 -4.30
CA ARG A 74 0.26 3.83 -4.96
C ARG A 74 0.51 2.52 -4.23
N CYS A 75 0.20 1.41 -4.90
CA CYS A 75 0.34 0.06 -4.37
C CYS A 75 1.58 -0.62 -4.93
N THR A 76 2.36 -1.27 -4.08
CA THR A 76 3.46 -2.16 -4.44
C THR A 76 3.26 -3.55 -3.84
N ALA A 77 3.70 -4.59 -4.53
CA ALA A 77 3.58 -5.97 -4.10
C ALA A 77 4.92 -6.70 -4.29
N PRO A 78 5.92 -6.45 -3.41
CA PRO A 78 7.23 -7.06 -3.52
C PRO A 78 7.18 -8.57 -3.24
N SER A 79 8.10 -9.31 -3.87
CA SER A 79 8.39 -10.68 -3.49
C SER A 79 9.01 -10.72 -2.09
N THR A 80 8.58 -11.66 -1.25
CA THR A 80 9.01 -11.77 0.15
C THR A 80 9.22 -13.22 0.57
N GLY A 81 9.64 -13.42 1.82
CA GLY A 81 9.76 -14.73 2.48
C GLY A 81 8.42 -15.36 2.90
N GLY A 82 7.27 -14.80 2.52
CA GLY A 82 5.94 -15.34 2.80
C GLY A 82 5.37 -14.96 4.17
N SER A 83 4.42 -15.75 4.67
CA SER A 83 3.52 -15.43 5.77
C SER A 83 4.18 -14.80 7.01
N ASN A 84 5.16 -15.47 7.60
CA ASN A 84 5.84 -14.97 8.82
C ASN A 84 6.60 -13.67 8.58
N TYR A 85 7.26 -13.55 7.44
CA TYR A 85 7.96 -12.33 7.06
C TYR A 85 6.96 -11.19 6.91
N ASN A 86 5.87 -11.40 6.17
CA ASN A 86 4.85 -10.39 5.92
C ASN A 86 4.21 -9.88 7.22
N ILE A 87 3.81 -10.81 8.12
CA ILE A 87 3.25 -10.44 9.42
C ILE A 87 4.28 -9.67 10.27
N GLY A 88 5.56 -10.06 10.21
CA GLY A 88 6.65 -9.35 10.89
C GLY A 88 6.83 -7.93 10.39
N GLN A 89 6.77 -7.70 9.08
CA GLN A 89 6.86 -6.37 8.49
C GLN A 89 5.63 -5.50 8.82
N ILE A 90 4.44 -6.11 8.92
CA ILE A 90 3.23 -5.40 9.37
C ILE A 90 3.36 -5.02 10.85
N ALA A 91 3.86 -5.91 11.69
CA ALA A 91 4.09 -5.63 13.11
C ALA A 91 5.13 -4.53 13.33
N ALA A 92 6.12 -4.44 12.47
CA ALA A 92 7.14 -3.38 12.46
C ALA A 92 6.64 -2.04 11.87
N GLY A 93 5.45 -2.00 11.25
CA GLY A 93 4.92 -0.81 10.59
C GLY A 93 5.46 -0.56 9.18
N GLU A 94 6.28 -1.47 8.65
CA GLU A 94 6.91 -1.33 7.33
C GLU A 94 5.93 -1.65 6.18
N PHE A 95 5.04 -2.65 6.39
CA PHE A 95 4.01 -3.00 5.44
C PHE A 95 2.62 -2.70 6.01
N GLN A 96 1.72 -2.26 5.16
CA GLN A 96 0.32 -2.02 5.53
C GLN A 96 -0.53 -3.28 5.39
N PHE A 97 -0.18 -4.16 4.42
CA PHE A 97 -0.88 -5.40 4.14
C PHE A 97 0.11 -6.55 3.85
N GLY A 98 -0.39 -7.78 3.91
CA GLY A 98 0.38 -8.95 3.52
C GLY A 98 -0.52 -10.16 3.28
N VAL A 99 -0.14 -11.02 2.33
CA VAL A 99 -0.76 -12.32 2.15
C VAL A 99 -0.13 -13.28 3.16
N ALA A 100 -0.95 -13.98 3.92
CA ALA A 100 -0.50 -14.91 4.95
C ALA A 100 -1.48 -16.06 5.16
N GLN A 101 -0.95 -17.25 5.44
CA GLN A 101 -1.73 -18.41 5.83
C GLN A 101 -2.42 -18.19 7.18
N SER A 102 -3.56 -18.80 7.36
CA SER A 102 -4.40 -18.63 8.56
C SER A 102 -3.75 -19.17 9.84
N ASP A 103 -2.96 -20.24 9.76
CA ASP A 103 -2.19 -20.77 10.88
C ASP A 103 -1.16 -19.79 11.41
N TRP A 104 -0.42 -19.09 10.53
CA TRP A 104 0.55 -18.08 10.95
C TRP A 104 -0.13 -16.82 11.50
N GLN A 105 -1.32 -16.47 11.01
CA GLN A 105 -2.14 -15.40 11.61
C GLN A 105 -2.56 -15.78 13.02
N TYR A 106 -3.00 -17.03 13.23
CA TYR A 106 -3.33 -17.58 14.55
C TYR A 106 -2.11 -17.52 15.50
N HIS A 107 -0.96 -18.03 15.07
CA HIS A 107 0.26 -18.02 15.87
C HIS A 107 0.72 -16.62 16.25
N ALA A 108 0.65 -15.67 15.31
CA ALA A 108 1.04 -14.29 15.56
C ALA A 108 0.14 -13.63 16.62
N VAL A 109 -1.18 -13.81 16.50
CA VAL A 109 -2.15 -13.19 17.42
C VAL A 109 -2.07 -13.82 18.82
N ASN A 110 -1.83 -15.13 18.91
CA ASN A 110 -1.79 -15.85 20.17
C ASN A 110 -0.38 -15.92 20.81
N GLY A 111 0.66 -15.51 20.10
CA GLY A 111 2.04 -15.57 20.61
C GLY A 111 2.55 -16.99 20.76
N SER A 112 2.27 -17.86 19.79
CA SER A 112 2.70 -19.26 19.80
C SER A 112 3.62 -19.59 18.63
N SER A 113 4.29 -20.75 18.63
CA SER A 113 5.26 -21.17 17.63
C SER A 113 6.38 -20.12 17.47
N LYS A 114 6.67 -19.66 16.26
CA LYS A 114 7.69 -18.62 16.00
C LYS A 114 7.36 -17.24 16.59
N TRP A 115 6.14 -17.06 17.10
CA TRP A 115 5.66 -15.82 17.70
C TRP A 115 5.64 -15.87 19.24
N GLU A 116 6.22 -16.91 19.84
CA GLU A 116 6.36 -16.98 21.30
C GLU A 116 7.14 -15.75 21.82
N GLY A 117 6.58 -15.09 22.83
CA GLY A 117 7.10 -13.82 23.34
C GLY A 117 6.99 -12.61 22.41
N LYS A 118 6.35 -12.74 21.23
CA LYS A 118 6.21 -11.69 20.22
C LYS A 118 4.77 -11.51 19.76
N GLN A 119 3.82 -11.69 20.66
CA GLN A 119 2.38 -11.61 20.33
C GLN A 119 2.02 -10.30 19.64
N PHE A 120 1.32 -10.40 18.49
CA PHE A 120 0.85 -9.27 17.72
C PHE A 120 -0.68 -9.21 17.66
N LYS A 121 -1.31 -8.68 18.70
CA LYS A 121 -2.78 -8.53 18.81
C LYS A 121 -3.37 -7.49 17.84
N GLY A 122 -2.53 -6.65 17.26
CA GLY A 122 -2.92 -5.63 16.29
C GLY A 122 -3.24 -6.16 14.90
N LEU A 123 -2.91 -7.43 14.59
CA LEU A 123 -3.17 -8.04 13.28
C LEU A 123 -4.68 -8.11 13.00
N ARG A 124 -5.07 -7.82 11.77
CA ARG A 124 -6.46 -7.90 11.30
C ARG A 124 -6.53 -8.62 9.97
N ALA A 125 -7.49 -9.54 9.83
CA ALA A 125 -7.83 -10.15 8.56
C ALA A 125 -8.70 -9.18 7.74
N VAL A 126 -8.41 -9.04 6.45
CA VAL A 126 -9.18 -8.20 5.52
C VAL A 126 -10.17 -9.07 4.75
N PHE A 127 -9.68 -10.11 4.06
CA PHE A 127 -10.51 -11.11 3.37
C PHE A 127 -9.69 -12.38 3.10
N SER A 128 -10.39 -13.48 2.80
CA SER A 128 -9.76 -14.73 2.36
C SER A 128 -9.60 -14.72 0.85
N VAL A 129 -8.42 -15.14 0.37
CA VAL A 129 -8.09 -15.16 -1.07
C VAL A 129 -8.43 -16.51 -1.69
N HIS A 130 -7.92 -17.60 -1.11
CA HIS A 130 -8.14 -18.97 -1.59
C HIS A 130 -7.86 -20.00 -0.46
N ASN A 131 -8.31 -21.22 -0.67
CA ASN A 131 -7.95 -22.33 0.20
C ASN A 131 -6.55 -22.85 -0.15
N GLU A 132 -5.75 -23.16 0.87
CA GLU A 132 -4.44 -23.81 0.74
C GLU A 132 -4.48 -25.18 1.44
N PRO A 133 -4.93 -26.25 0.76
CA PRO A 133 -4.95 -27.57 1.35
C PRO A 133 -3.53 -28.09 1.55
N PHE A 134 -3.26 -28.63 2.74
CA PHE A 134 -1.97 -29.22 3.03
C PHE A 134 -1.83 -30.55 2.25
N GLN A 135 -0.72 -30.71 1.52
CA GLN A 135 -0.43 -31.91 0.73
C GLN A 135 0.96 -32.43 1.05
N ILE A 136 1.08 -33.74 1.24
CA ILE A 136 2.36 -34.40 1.44
C ILE A 136 2.64 -35.28 0.23
N TRP A 137 3.78 -35.07 -0.39
CA TRP A 137 4.28 -35.91 -1.49
C TRP A 137 5.50 -36.69 -1.02
N ALA A 138 5.44 -38.01 -1.13
CA ALA A 138 6.54 -38.90 -0.80
C ALA A 138 6.91 -39.81 -1.99
N ARG A 139 8.17 -40.22 -2.07
CA ARG A 139 8.57 -41.22 -3.04
C ARG A 139 7.94 -42.57 -2.67
N LYS A 140 7.58 -43.40 -3.68
CA LYS A 140 7.02 -44.74 -3.50
C LYS A 140 7.96 -45.68 -2.76
N LYS A 141 9.29 -45.39 -2.80
CA LYS A 141 10.32 -46.13 -2.02
C LYS A 141 11.03 -45.06 -1.17
N ALA A 142 10.67 -44.95 0.07
CA ALA A 142 11.42 -44.28 1.13
C ALA A 142 11.89 -45.36 2.09
#